data_663bdd2f90f48ac0d8f0e65cb461bb60
#
_entry.id   663bdd2f90f48ac0d8f0e65cb461bb60
#
_cell.length_a   1.000
_cell.length_b   1.000
_cell.length_c   1.000
_cell.angle_alpha   90.00
_cell.angle_beta   90.00
_cell.angle_gamma   90.00
#
_symmetry.space_group_name_H-M   'P 1'
#
loop_
_entity.id
_entity.type
_entity.pdbx_description
1 polymer ?
#
loop_
_entity_poly.entity_id
_entity_poly.type
_entity_poly.pdbx_seq_one_letter_code
_entity_poly.pdbx_strand_id
1 'polypeptide(L)'
;MKASEVISARLSKERVKLIEEIAREEKVDKSKVLDRALEHYTKEWKLQKAVESYREGLATLSRAAEIAGISVWEMIDVLAKRKILPQYDIEDFEEDLKALGYE
;
A
#
# COMPACT_ATOMS: atom_id res chain seq x y z
N MET A 1 0.31 21.07 -4.89
CA MET A 1 1.73 20.71 -4.77
C MET A 1 2.06 20.43 -3.31
N LYS A 2 2.69 19.31 -3.04
CA LYS A 2 3.05 18.95 -1.67
C LYS A 2 4.29 19.71 -1.23
N ALA A 3 4.28 20.21 -0.01
CA ALA A 3 5.46 20.84 0.58
C ALA A 3 6.52 19.77 0.82
N SER A 4 7.79 20.13 0.63
CA SER A 4 8.91 19.23 0.90
C SER A 4 9.49 19.51 2.28
N GLU A 5 9.82 18.46 3.00
CA GLU A 5 10.50 18.55 4.27
C GLU A 5 11.74 17.66 4.25
N VAL A 6 12.73 18.03 5.03
CA VAL A 6 13.98 17.27 5.08
C VAL A 6 13.94 16.29 6.26
N ILE A 7 14.24 15.04 5.97
CA ILE A 7 14.41 14.00 6.99
C ILE A 7 15.81 13.45 6.83
N SER A 8 16.55 13.33 7.93
CA SER A 8 17.90 12.78 7.91
C SER A 8 17.92 11.39 8.50
N ALA A 9 18.69 10.49 7.90
CA ALA A 9 18.84 9.13 8.37
C ALA A 9 20.25 8.63 8.13
N ARG A 10 20.72 7.72 8.97
CA ARG A 10 22.00 7.04 8.78
C ARG A 10 21.74 5.68 8.15
N LEU A 11 22.48 5.37 7.10
CA LEU A 11 22.38 4.12 6.38
C LEU A 11 23.71 3.38 6.42
N SER A 12 23.67 2.07 6.33
CA SER A 12 24.89 1.27 6.24
C SER A 12 25.64 1.59 4.94
N LYS A 13 26.94 1.37 4.94
CA LYS A 13 27.75 1.58 3.75
C LYS A 13 27.28 0.72 2.58
N GLU A 14 26.86 -0.51 2.89
CA GLU A 14 26.35 -1.45 1.88
C GLU A 14 25.09 -0.92 1.22
N ARG A 15 24.17 -0.38 2.02
CA ARG A 15 22.94 0.18 1.50
C ARG A 15 23.18 1.43 0.67
N VAL A 16 24.09 2.27 1.10
CA VAL A 16 24.49 3.46 0.33
C VAL A 16 25.03 3.06 -1.03
N LYS A 17 25.91 2.04 -1.08
CA LYS A 17 26.47 1.53 -2.33
C LYS A 17 25.40 1.03 -3.28
N LEU A 18 24.42 0.31 -2.77
CA LEU A 18 23.31 -0.18 -3.59
C LEU A 18 22.47 0.97 -4.15
N ILE A 19 22.21 1.98 -3.33
CA ILE A 19 21.48 3.16 -3.79
C ILE A 19 22.24 3.87 -4.90
N GLU A 20 23.57 4.01 -4.77
CA GLU A 20 24.38 4.62 -5.80
C GLU A 20 24.38 3.81 -7.09
N GLU A 21 24.42 2.49 -6.97
CA GLU A 21 24.36 1.59 -8.12
C GLU A 21 23.03 1.72 -8.86
N ILE A 22 21.93 1.71 -8.13
CA ILE A 22 20.58 1.89 -8.71
C ILE A 22 20.48 3.25 -9.40
N ALA A 23 20.95 4.28 -8.74
CA ALA A 23 20.92 5.64 -9.30
C ALA A 23 21.66 5.72 -10.64
N ARG A 24 22.83 5.07 -10.74
CA ARG A 24 23.59 5.02 -11.99
C ARG A 24 22.84 4.26 -13.09
N GLU A 25 22.32 3.10 -12.76
CA GLU A 25 21.61 2.27 -13.74
C GLU A 25 20.32 2.93 -14.24
N GLU A 26 19.57 3.55 -13.34
CA GLU A 26 18.33 4.22 -13.71
C GLU A 26 18.51 5.65 -14.18
N LYS A 27 19.72 6.17 -14.11
CA LYS A 27 20.07 7.55 -14.53
C LYS A 27 19.23 8.60 -13.79
N VAL A 28 19.11 8.42 -12.49
CA VAL A 28 18.44 9.35 -11.58
C VAL A 28 19.37 9.66 -10.41
N ASP A 29 19.06 10.68 -9.63
CA ASP A 29 19.86 10.99 -8.45
C ASP A 29 19.48 10.09 -7.27
N LYS A 30 20.31 10.12 -6.22
CA LYS A 30 20.10 9.30 -5.03
C LYS A 30 18.79 9.64 -4.31
N SER A 31 18.43 10.92 -4.31
CA SER A 31 17.18 11.37 -3.69
C SER A 31 15.96 10.72 -4.35
N LYS A 32 16.00 10.57 -5.67
CA LYS A 32 14.92 9.94 -6.42
C LYS A 32 14.81 8.45 -6.08
N VAL A 33 15.95 7.77 -5.95
CA VAL A 33 15.96 6.35 -5.53
C VAL A 33 15.34 6.20 -4.14
N LEU A 34 15.75 7.07 -3.20
CA LEU A 34 15.20 7.05 -1.85
C LEU A 34 13.70 7.31 -1.83
N ASP A 35 13.25 8.30 -2.59
CA ASP A 35 11.83 8.62 -2.67
C ASP A 35 11.02 7.43 -3.19
N ARG A 36 11.49 6.77 -4.24
CA ARG A 36 10.83 5.59 -4.80
C ARG A 36 10.79 4.43 -3.81
N ALA A 37 11.89 4.21 -3.08
CA ALA A 37 11.97 3.15 -2.09
C ALA A 37 10.99 3.40 -0.95
N LEU A 38 10.89 4.63 -0.47
CA LEU A 38 9.97 5.00 0.60
C LEU A 38 8.52 4.91 0.13
N GLU A 39 8.24 5.32 -1.08
CA GLU A 39 6.90 5.20 -1.66
C GLU A 39 6.46 3.73 -1.70
N HIS A 40 7.35 2.86 -2.16
CA HIS A 40 7.08 1.43 -2.21
C HIS A 40 6.82 0.85 -0.82
N TYR A 41 7.67 1.18 0.14
CA TYR A 41 7.51 0.70 1.51
C TYR A 41 6.21 1.19 2.15
N THR A 42 5.89 2.47 1.99
CA THR A 42 4.68 3.03 2.60
C THR A 42 3.40 2.46 1.99
N LYS A 43 3.41 2.15 0.70
CA LYS A 43 2.28 1.46 0.05
C LYS A 43 2.09 0.06 0.63
N GLU A 44 3.18 -0.67 0.80
CA GLU A 44 3.14 -2.01 1.39
C GLU A 44 2.64 -1.96 2.83
N TRP A 45 3.08 -0.97 3.59
CA TRP A 45 2.65 -0.79 4.97
C TRP A 45 1.14 -0.53 5.06
N LYS A 46 0.63 0.35 4.21
CA LYS A 46 -0.81 0.64 4.16
C LYS A 46 -1.61 -0.58 3.76
N LEU A 47 -1.13 -1.33 2.79
CA LEU A 47 -1.78 -2.55 2.33
C LEU A 47 -1.86 -3.58 3.45
N GLN A 48 -0.76 -3.76 4.17
CA GLN A 48 -0.71 -4.69 5.30
C GLN A 48 -1.69 -4.29 6.40
N LYS A 49 -1.77 -3.00 6.72
CA LYS A 49 -2.73 -2.48 7.70
C LYS A 49 -4.18 -2.73 7.26
N ALA A 50 -4.46 -2.50 5.98
CA ALA A 50 -5.79 -2.74 5.43
C ALA A 50 -6.19 -4.21 5.53
N VAL A 51 -5.27 -5.11 5.16
CA VAL A 51 -5.51 -6.55 5.21
C VAL A 51 -5.77 -7.01 6.65
N GLU A 52 -4.98 -6.53 7.59
CA GLU A 52 -5.14 -6.86 9.01
C GLU A 52 -6.50 -6.39 9.53
N SER A 53 -6.89 -5.16 9.20
CA SER A 53 -8.18 -4.61 9.62
C SER A 53 -9.35 -5.42 9.07
N TYR A 54 -9.27 -5.84 7.82
CA TYR A 54 -10.29 -6.67 7.20
C TYR A 54 -10.35 -8.05 7.87
N ARG A 55 -9.19 -8.67 8.06
CA ARG A 55 -9.09 -9.99 8.68
C ARG A 55 -9.69 -10.01 10.10
N GLU A 56 -9.46 -8.95 10.85
CA GLU A 56 -9.96 -8.82 12.22
C GLU A 56 -11.42 -8.36 12.30
N GLY A 57 -12.06 -8.13 11.18
CA GLY A 57 -13.44 -7.68 11.14
C GLY A 57 -13.64 -6.22 11.50
N LEU A 58 -12.55 -5.43 11.51
CA LEU A 58 -12.60 -4.01 11.86
C LEU A 58 -12.92 -3.12 10.67
N ALA A 59 -12.82 -3.64 9.47
CA ALA A 59 -13.10 -2.90 8.25
C ALA A 59 -13.81 -3.78 7.24
N THR A 60 -14.74 -3.18 6.50
CA THR A 60 -15.38 -3.83 5.36
C THR A 60 -14.38 -3.92 4.20
N LEU A 61 -14.73 -4.65 3.17
CA LEU A 61 -13.89 -4.75 1.97
C LEU A 61 -13.64 -3.37 1.35
N SER A 62 -14.68 -2.55 1.18
CA SER A 62 -14.53 -1.22 0.61
C SER A 62 -13.70 -0.30 1.51
N ARG A 63 -13.86 -0.40 2.82
CA ARG A 63 -13.07 0.40 3.75
C ARG A 63 -11.59 -0.01 3.72
N ALA A 64 -11.31 -1.30 3.65
CA ALA A 64 -9.94 -1.81 3.53
C ALA A 64 -9.28 -1.28 2.26
N ALA A 65 -10.01 -1.26 1.14
CA ALA A 65 -9.50 -0.70 -0.11
C ALA A 65 -9.14 0.79 0.05
N GLU A 66 -10.00 1.56 0.74
CA GLU A 66 -9.71 2.97 1.03
C GLU A 66 -8.45 3.13 1.88
N ILE A 67 -8.30 2.33 2.92
CA ILE A 67 -7.12 2.37 3.80
C ILE A 67 -5.85 2.11 3.00
N ALA A 68 -5.90 1.13 2.08
CA ALA A 68 -4.76 0.79 1.24
C ALA A 68 -4.52 1.78 0.09
N GLY A 69 -5.52 2.59 -0.24
CA GLY A 69 -5.43 3.52 -1.36
C GLY A 69 -5.52 2.81 -2.72
N ILE A 70 -6.25 1.70 -2.79
CA ILE A 70 -6.43 0.91 -4.02
C ILE A 70 -7.92 0.72 -4.27
N SER A 71 -8.25 0.20 -5.45
CA SER A 71 -9.63 -0.10 -5.79
C SER A 71 -10.14 -1.33 -5.02
N VAL A 72 -11.45 -1.47 -4.93
CA VAL A 72 -12.07 -2.64 -4.30
C VAL A 72 -11.68 -3.91 -5.09
N TRP A 73 -11.62 -3.82 -6.42
CA TRP A 73 -11.21 -4.95 -7.26
C TRP A 73 -9.79 -5.39 -6.96
N GLU A 74 -8.87 -4.44 -6.80
CA GLU A 74 -7.49 -4.74 -6.44
C GLU A 74 -7.40 -5.36 -5.04
N MET A 75 -8.23 -4.87 -4.10
CA MET A 75 -8.27 -5.44 -2.75
C MET A 75 -8.77 -6.88 -2.77
N ILE A 76 -9.78 -7.18 -3.57
CA ILE A 76 -10.28 -8.56 -3.74
C ILE A 76 -9.15 -9.47 -4.22
N ASP A 77 -8.39 -9.00 -5.21
CA ASP A 77 -7.25 -9.77 -5.73
C ASP A 77 -6.18 -10.02 -4.67
N VAL A 78 -5.85 -8.99 -3.88
CA VAL A 78 -4.88 -9.11 -2.78
C VAL A 78 -5.34 -10.16 -1.77
N LEU A 79 -6.60 -10.10 -1.34
CA LEU A 79 -7.15 -11.03 -0.36
C LEU A 79 -7.17 -12.46 -0.89
N ALA A 80 -7.52 -12.61 -2.16
CA ALA A 80 -7.54 -13.93 -2.81
C ALA A 80 -6.13 -14.54 -2.85
N LYS A 81 -5.12 -13.75 -3.21
CA LYS A 81 -3.73 -14.22 -3.25
C LYS A 81 -3.21 -14.57 -1.87
N ARG A 82 -3.69 -13.93 -0.84
CA ARG A 82 -3.29 -14.21 0.55
C ARG A 82 -4.17 -15.27 1.19
N LYS A 83 -5.11 -15.82 0.45
CA LYS A 83 -6.04 -16.87 0.89
C LYS A 83 -6.86 -16.46 2.11
N ILE A 84 -7.32 -15.22 2.11
CA ILE A 84 -8.18 -14.69 3.16
C ILE A 84 -9.62 -14.80 2.70
N LEU A 85 -10.45 -15.47 3.52
CA LEU A 85 -11.86 -15.66 3.21
C LEU A 85 -12.65 -14.37 3.44
N PRO A 86 -13.66 -14.10 2.59
CA PRO A 86 -14.54 -12.96 2.82
C PRO A 86 -15.28 -13.08 4.15
N GLN A 87 -15.39 -11.96 4.85
CA GLN A 87 -16.11 -11.85 6.10
C GLN A 87 -17.25 -10.86 5.89
N TYR A 88 -18.41 -11.36 5.48
CA TYR A 88 -19.54 -10.49 5.19
C TYR A 88 -20.67 -10.70 6.18
N ASP A 89 -21.27 -9.60 6.61
CA ASP A 89 -22.66 -9.57 7.02
C ASP A 89 -23.42 -8.83 5.91
N ILE A 90 -24.70 -8.61 6.11
CA ILE A 90 -25.54 -7.97 5.09
C ILE A 90 -25.12 -6.53 4.82
N GLU A 91 -24.78 -5.79 5.86
CA GLU A 91 -24.37 -4.40 5.72
C GLU A 91 -23.05 -4.29 4.95
N ASP A 92 -22.09 -5.14 5.27
CA ASP A 92 -20.79 -5.17 4.59
C ASP A 92 -20.97 -5.48 3.11
N PHE A 93 -21.84 -6.43 2.79
CA PHE A 93 -22.12 -6.81 1.41
C PHE A 93 -22.75 -5.65 0.62
N GLU A 94 -23.72 -4.96 1.22
CA GLU A 94 -24.36 -3.81 0.59
C GLU A 94 -23.38 -2.68 0.34
N GLU A 95 -22.52 -2.39 1.31
CA GLU A 95 -21.49 -1.38 1.19
C GLU A 95 -20.51 -1.72 0.06
N ASP A 96 -20.08 -2.98 -0.01
CA ASP A 96 -19.16 -3.43 -1.04
C ASP A 96 -19.79 -3.35 -2.43
N LEU A 97 -21.07 -3.69 -2.55
CA LEU A 97 -21.79 -3.55 -3.82
C LEU A 97 -21.83 -2.10 -4.30
N LYS A 98 -22.07 -1.17 -3.40
CA LYS A 98 -22.08 0.26 -3.73
C LYS A 98 -20.70 0.71 -4.21
N ALA A 99 -19.64 0.27 -3.53
CA ALA A 99 -18.27 0.60 -3.91
C ALA A 99 -17.92 0.06 -5.29
N LEU A 100 -18.54 -1.04 -5.72
CA LEU A 100 -18.35 -1.64 -7.03
C LEU A 100 -19.26 -1.04 -8.12
N GLY A 101 -20.13 -0.10 -7.74
CA GLY A 101 -21.05 0.53 -8.68
C GLY A 101 -22.41 -0.14 -8.80
N TYR A 102 -22.75 -1.06 -7.92
CA TYR A 102 -24.07 -1.69 -7.87
C TYR A 102 -24.94 -0.99 -6.82
N GLU A 103 -26.18 -0.82 -7.11
CA GLU A 103 -27.13 -0.22 -6.18
C GLU A 103 -28.27 -1.17 -5.85
#